data_aa4fb96a670df6a38df9b07c41cdd44a
#
_entry.id   aa4fb96a670df6a38df9b07c41cdd44a
#
_cell.length_a   1.000
_cell.length_b   1.000
_cell.length_c   1.000
_cell.angle_alpha   90.00
_cell.angle_beta   90.00
_cell.angle_gamma   90.00
#
_symmetry.space_group_name_H-M   'P 1'
#
loop_
_entity.id
_entity.type
_entity.pdbx_description
1 polymer ?
#
loop_
_entity_poly.entity_id
_entity_poly.type
_entity_poly.pdbx_seq_one_letter_code
_entity_poly.pdbx_strand_id
1 'polypeptide(L)'
;MKVLVTGVGGQLGHDVMNELAARGYEGIGTDLAPEYSGIQDGTAVTSMPYISMDITNRAQVLSEVEKLRPDVIVHCAAWTAVDLAEDEDKIAKVHAVNVDGTRNMADSASMCGARIVYLSTDYVFDGEGERPWQPDDRNYAPLNVYGQTKLDGEKAVAGATDRFFIVRIAWVFGRNGKNFIRTMLNVGKNHDELKVVNDQIGTPTYTLDLSTLLVDMIETEKFGYYHATNAELPDEEGGYTAEGTRTGYISWYDFAKEIFRQAALLGHPEYDEDHLKLIPVTTEEYGVSKARRPFNSRLDKSKLTACGFRTLPDWRDALGRFLKDIEI
;
A
#
# COMPACT_ATOMS: atom_id res chain seq x y z
N MET A 1 -7.19 15.43 18.09
CA MET A 1 -7.78 15.13 16.77
C MET A 1 -8.38 13.75 16.83
N LYS A 2 -9.61 13.58 16.36
CA LYS A 2 -10.32 12.30 16.29
C LYS A 2 -10.22 11.77 14.86
N VAL A 3 -9.71 10.56 14.69
CA VAL A 3 -9.42 9.97 13.38
C VAL A 3 -10.14 8.64 13.23
N LEU A 4 -11.00 8.53 12.22
CA LEU A 4 -11.63 7.26 11.83
C LEU A 4 -10.73 6.57 10.80
N VAL A 5 -10.32 5.33 11.07
CA VAL A 5 -9.48 4.52 10.19
C VAL A 5 -10.26 3.32 9.70
N THR A 6 -10.44 3.16 8.40
CA THR A 6 -11.09 1.97 7.82
C THR A 6 -10.07 0.94 7.41
N GLY A 7 -10.45 -0.35 7.42
CA GLY A 7 -9.56 -1.42 7.00
C GLY A 7 -8.45 -1.71 8.02
N VAL A 8 -8.74 -1.57 9.32
CA VAL A 8 -7.73 -1.73 10.38
C VAL A 8 -7.25 -3.18 10.54
N GLY A 9 -7.99 -4.17 10.04
CA GLY A 9 -7.54 -5.56 9.93
C GLY A 9 -6.50 -5.79 8.82
N GLY A 10 -6.24 -4.79 7.97
CA GLY A 10 -5.21 -4.81 6.91
C GLY A 10 -3.84 -4.31 7.40
N GLN A 11 -2.84 -4.36 6.50
CA GLN A 11 -1.46 -3.96 6.80
C GLN A 11 -1.36 -2.49 7.24
N LEU A 12 -1.83 -1.58 6.39
CA LEU A 12 -1.68 -0.14 6.62
C LEU A 12 -2.60 0.38 7.74
N GLY A 13 -3.86 -0.07 7.79
CA GLY A 13 -4.79 0.37 8.84
C GLY A 13 -4.30 0.04 10.23
N HIS A 14 -3.67 -1.14 10.41
CA HIS A 14 -2.99 -1.54 11.62
C HIS A 14 -1.91 -0.53 12.04
N ASP A 15 -0.99 -0.20 11.13
CA ASP A 15 0.13 0.69 11.44
C ASP A 15 -0.32 2.15 11.65
N VAL A 16 -1.34 2.62 10.91
CA VAL A 16 -1.93 3.95 11.12
C VAL A 16 -2.53 4.07 12.51
N MET A 17 -3.28 3.06 12.99
CA MET A 17 -3.85 3.08 14.34
C MET A 17 -2.77 3.17 15.42
N ASN A 18 -1.68 2.41 15.26
CA ASN A 18 -0.56 2.43 16.18
C ASN A 18 0.17 3.77 16.18
N GLU A 19 0.38 4.38 14.99
CA GLU A 19 1.01 5.69 14.86
C GLU A 19 0.14 6.80 15.47
N LEU A 20 -1.18 6.76 15.28
CA LEU A 20 -2.11 7.70 15.93
C LEU A 20 -2.01 7.63 17.45
N ALA A 21 -1.96 6.42 18.01
CA ALA A 21 -1.80 6.23 19.45
C ALA A 21 -0.45 6.76 19.95
N ALA A 22 0.64 6.50 19.22
CA ALA A 22 1.98 6.98 19.56
C ALA A 22 2.05 8.52 19.61
N ARG A 23 1.23 9.20 18.79
CA ARG A 23 1.12 10.68 18.79
C ARG A 23 0.02 11.23 19.70
N GLY A 24 -0.67 10.39 20.45
CA GLY A 24 -1.73 10.81 21.38
C GLY A 24 -3.02 11.28 20.70
N TYR A 25 -3.30 10.82 19.48
CA TYR A 25 -4.57 11.06 18.80
C TYR A 25 -5.62 10.02 19.17
N GLU A 26 -6.89 10.41 19.11
CA GLU A 26 -8.02 9.53 19.30
C GLU A 26 -8.30 8.77 17.99
N GLY A 27 -7.74 7.56 17.85
CA GLY A 27 -8.01 6.68 16.73
C GLY A 27 -9.23 5.81 16.99
N ILE A 28 -10.12 5.68 16.00
CA ILE A 28 -11.24 4.75 16.01
C ILE A 28 -11.10 3.85 14.79
N GLY A 29 -10.93 2.54 15.02
CA GLY A 29 -10.78 1.55 13.96
C GLY A 29 -12.11 1.04 13.46
N THR A 30 -12.18 0.73 12.16
CA THR A 30 -13.34 0.03 11.60
C THR A 30 -12.92 -0.96 10.51
N ASP A 31 -13.63 -2.08 10.47
CA ASP A 31 -13.52 -3.11 9.43
C ASP A 31 -14.86 -3.86 9.34
N LEU A 32 -14.96 -4.81 8.39
CA LEU A 32 -16.15 -5.63 8.18
C LEU A 32 -16.37 -6.66 9.29
N ALA A 33 -15.29 -7.15 9.92
CA ALA A 33 -15.37 -8.12 11.01
C ALA A 33 -16.12 -7.55 12.24
N PRO A 34 -16.80 -8.38 13.04
CA PRO A 34 -17.54 -7.92 14.22
C PRO A 34 -16.64 -7.33 15.31
N GLU A 35 -15.35 -7.71 15.33
CA GLU A 35 -14.29 -7.22 16.21
C GLU A 35 -12.98 -7.14 15.45
N TYR A 36 -11.97 -6.47 16.00
CA TYR A 36 -10.66 -6.38 15.38
C TYR A 36 -10.07 -7.79 15.11
N SER A 37 -9.79 -8.08 13.85
CA SER A 37 -9.36 -9.41 13.37
C SER A 37 -7.92 -9.45 12.85
N GLY A 38 -7.13 -8.40 13.10
CA GLY A 38 -5.70 -8.36 12.76
C GLY A 38 -4.83 -9.07 13.79
N ILE A 39 -3.51 -8.85 13.71
CA ILE A 39 -2.53 -9.43 14.63
C ILE A 39 -2.85 -8.98 16.07
N GLN A 40 -2.89 -9.95 16.98
CA GLN A 40 -3.08 -9.73 18.41
C GLN A 40 -1.71 -9.65 19.11
N ASP A 41 -0.96 -8.60 18.82
CA ASP A 41 0.43 -8.42 19.29
C ASP A 41 0.55 -7.47 20.51
N GLY A 42 -0.59 -7.05 21.06
CA GLY A 42 -0.63 -6.14 22.21
C GLY A 42 -0.32 -4.67 21.85
N THR A 43 -0.16 -4.33 20.58
CA THR A 43 -0.02 -2.94 20.15
C THR A 43 -1.33 -2.17 20.29
N ALA A 44 -1.29 -0.83 20.18
CA ALA A 44 -2.43 0.03 20.49
C ALA A 44 -3.70 -0.31 19.69
N VAL A 45 -3.58 -0.74 18.44
CA VAL A 45 -4.73 -1.10 17.60
C VAL A 45 -5.58 -2.20 18.21
N THR A 46 -5.00 -3.11 19.00
CA THR A 46 -5.71 -4.24 19.64
C THR A 46 -6.65 -3.82 20.77
N SER A 47 -6.48 -2.60 21.30
CA SER A 47 -7.24 -2.06 22.43
C SER A 47 -7.93 -0.72 22.15
N MET A 48 -7.71 -0.12 20.99
CA MET A 48 -8.37 1.13 20.58
C MET A 48 -9.84 0.90 20.24
N PRO A 49 -10.70 1.93 20.35
CA PRO A 49 -12.11 1.83 19.97
C PRO A 49 -12.29 1.26 18.56
N TYR A 50 -13.20 0.31 18.41
CA TYR A 50 -13.48 -0.38 17.16
C TYR A 50 -14.97 -0.41 16.87
N ILE A 51 -15.34 -0.24 15.59
CA ILE A 51 -16.71 -0.31 15.10
C ILE A 51 -16.77 -1.25 13.91
N SER A 52 -17.58 -2.30 13.97
CA SER A 52 -17.89 -3.11 12.80
C SER A 52 -18.73 -2.31 11.81
N MET A 53 -18.19 -2.05 10.62
CA MET A 53 -18.85 -1.25 9.60
C MET A 53 -18.57 -1.78 8.19
N ASP A 54 -19.64 -2.04 7.45
CA ASP A 54 -19.56 -2.32 6.02
C ASP A 54 -19.58 -0.99 5.24
N ILE A 55 -18.44 -0.61 4.65
CA ILE A 55 -18.33 0.62 3.86
C ILE A 55 -19.28 0.65 2.66
N THR A 56 -19.73 -0.51 2.17
CA THR A 56 -20.69 -0.59 1.06
C THR A 56 -22.12 -0.27 1.49
N ASN A 57 -22.41 -0.33 2.79
CA ASN A 57 -23.69 0.03 3.38
C ASN A 57 -23.75 1.54 3.66
N ARG A 58 -24.24 2.32 2.66
CA ARG A 58 -24.32 3.78 2.76
C ARG A 58 -25.03 4.28 4.02
N ALA A 59 -26.14 3.66 4.39
CA ALA A 59 -26.93 4.11 5.55
C ALA A 59 -26.14 3.92 6.86
N GLN A 60 -25.44 2.80 7.00
CA GLN A 60 -24.56 2.55 8.14
C GLN A 60 -23.42 3.56 8.19
N VAL A 61 -22.70 3.77 7.07
CA VAL A 61 -21.57 4.71 6.99
C VAL A 61 -21.99 6.10 7.42
N LEU A 62 -23.07 6.64 6.82
CA LEU A 62 -23.55 7.99 7.14
C LEU A 62 -23.94 8.11 8.62
N SER A 63 -24.67 7.12 9.17
CA SER A 63 -25.09 7.12 10.58
C SER A 63 -23.89 7.06 11.54
N GLU A 64 -22.92 6.19 11.29
CA GLU A 64 -21.76 6.07 12.19
C GLU A 64 -20.85 7.29 12.11
N VAL A 65 -20.55 7.80 10.91
CA VAL A 65 -19.71 9.00 10.77
C VAL A 65 -20.38 10.24 11.36
N GLU A 66 -21.73 10.39 11.21
CA GLU A 66 -22.47 11.49 11.84
C GLU A 66 -22.42 11.46 13.37
N LYS A 67 -22.49 10.26 13.99
CA LYS A 67 -22.36 10.08 15.45
C LYS A 67 -20.93 10.38 15.92
N LEU A 68 -19.93 9.89 15.20
CA LEU A 68 -18.54 10.02 15.56
C LEU A 68 -18.01 11.43 15.38
N ARG A 69 -18.41 12.14 14.33
CA ARG A 69 -17.88 13.43 13.90
C ARG A 69 -16.35 13.46 13.93
N PRO A 70 -15.67 12.60 13.12
CA PRO A 70 -14.23 12.60 13.08
C PRO A 70 -13.69 13.88 12.43
N ASP A 71 -12.50 14.33 12.86
CA ASP A 71 -11.77 15.41 12.20
C ASP A 71 -11.17 14.95 10.87
N VAL A 72 -10.83 13.64 10.79
CA VAL A 72 -10.18 13.01 9.65
C VAL A 72 -10.70 11.59 9.48
N ILE A 73 -10.81 11.16 8.21
CA ILE A 73 -11.02 9.77 7.82
C ILE A 73 -9.78 9.29 7.07
N VAL A 74 -9.10 8.24 7.56
CA VAL A 74 -8.03 7.54 6.83
C VAL A 74 -8.63 6.28 6.23
N HIS A 75 -8.87 6.30 4.91
CA HIS A 75 -9.59 5.24 4.22
C HIS A 75 -8.62 4.21 3.62
N CYS A 76 -8.31 3.15 4.41
CA CYS A 76 -7.45 2.04 4.02
C CYS A 76 -8.21 0.81 3.51
N ALA A 77 -9.52 0.73 3.76
CA ALA A 77 -10.33 -0.40 3.30
C ALA A 77 -10.42 -0.43 1.77
N ALA A 78 -10.06 -1.55 1.16
CA ALA A 78 -10.12 -1.76 -0.28
C ALA A 78 -10.09 -3.25 -0.63
N TRP A 79 -10.64 -3.61 -1.77
CA TRP A 79 -10.35 -4.87 -2.43
C TRP A 79 -9.00 -4.77 -3.12
N THR A 80 -8.02 -5.57 -2.69
CA THR A 80 -6.63 -5.53 -3.18
C THR A 80 -6.16 -6.81 -3.86
N ALA A 81 -7.02 -7.83 -3.94
CA ALA A 81 -6.73 -9.08 -4.63
C ALA A 81 -6.86 -8.89 -6.16
N VAL A 82 -5.79 -8.40 -6.79
CA VAL A 82 -5.76 -7.91 -8.18
C VAL A 82 -6.22 -8.98 -9.18
N ASP A 83 -5.68 -10.21 -9.10
CA ASP A 83 -6.05 -11.29 -10.01
C ASP A 83 -7.50 -11.78 -9.80
N LEU A 84 -7.98 -11.81 -8.55
CA LEU A 84 -9.36 -12.18 -8.26
C LEU A 84 -10.37 -11.10 -8.69
N ALA A 85 -9.92 -9.85 -8.86
CA ALA A 85 -10.76 -8.78 -9.35
C ALA A 85 -11.19 -8.99 -10.82
N GLU A 86 -10.44 -9.81 -11.59
CA GLU A 86 -10.75 -10.17 -12.96
C GLU A 86 -11.81 -11.30 -13.07
N ASP A 87 -12.19 -11.95 -11.97
CA ASP A 87 -13.22 -12.97 -11.98
C ASP A 87 -14.60 -12.32 -12.15
N GLU A 88 -15.37 -12.73 -13.16
CA GLU A 88 -16.66 -12.12 -13.52
C GLU A 88 -17.63 -12.03 -12.34
N ASP A 89 -17.64 -13.05 -11.46
CA ASP A 89 -18.48 -13.10 -10.27
C ASP A 89 -18.00 -12.18 -9.14
N LYS A 90 -16.79 -11.60 -9.25
CA LYS A 90 -16.20 -10.68 -8.26
C LYS A 90 -16.29 -9.21 -8.67
N ILE A 91 -16.37 -8.89 -9.96
CA ILE A 91 -16.33 -7.51 -10.48
C ILE A 91 -17.31 -6.60 -9.74
N ALA A 92 -18.56 -7.04 -9.56
CA ALA A 92 -19.57 -6.25 -8.86
C ALA A 92 -19.17 -5.96 -7.40
N LYS A 93 -18.57 -6.94 -6.71
CA LYS A 93 -18.11 -6.77 -5.33
C LYS A 93 -16.88 -5.87 -5.24
N VAL A 94 -15.94 -5.99 -6.18
CA VAL A 94 -14.77 -5.11 -6.28
C VAL A 94 -15.22 -3.66 -6.47
N HIS A 95 -16.18 -3.43 -7.38
CA HIS A 95 -16.76 -2.11 -7.60
C HIS A 95 -17.48 -1.58 -6.34
N ALA A 96 -18.32 -2.39 -5.70
CA ALA A 96 -19.02 -2.00 -4.48
C ALA A 96 -18.05 -1.55 -3.38
N VAL A 97 -16.92 -2.27 -3.19
CA VAL A 97 -15.93 -1.94 -2.16
C VAL A 97 -15.11 -0.71 -2.57
N ASN A 98 -14.46 -0.75 -3.74
CA ASN A 98 -13.47 0.26 -4.12
C ASN A 98 -14.11 1.58 -4.63
N VAL A 99 -15.33 1.54 -5.17
CA VAL A 99 -15.99 2.73 -5.72
C VAL A 99 -17.11 3.19 -4.80
N ASP A 100 -18.13 2.35 -4.56
CA ASP A 100 -19.30 2.78 -3.80
C ASP A 100 -18.97 2.97 -2.31
N GLY A 101 -18.17 2.07 -1.74
CA GLY A 101 -17.64 2.20 -0.38
C GLY A 101 -16.80 3.46 -0.21
N THR A 102 -15.89 3.71 -1.14
CA THR A 102 -15.07 4.95 -1.13
C THR A 102 -15.95 6.20 -1.28
N ARG A 103 -16.96 6.18 -2.16
CA ARG A 103 -17.93 7.28 -2.30
C ARG A 103 -18.69 7.53 -1.00
N ASN A 104 -19.16 6.47 -0.32
CA ASN A 104 -19.87 6.60 0.95
C ASN A 104 -18.99 7.27 2.01
N MET A 105 -17.69 6.88 2.09
CA MET A 105 -16.74 7.49 3.02
C MET A 105 -16.45 8.95 2.65
N ALA A 106 -16.27 9.27 1.37
CA ALA A 106 -15.99 10.63 0.90
C ALA A 106 -17.19 11.58 1.11
N ASP A 107 -18.41 11.13 0.80
CA ASP A 107 -19.64 11.88 1.05
C ASP A 107 -19.82 12.17 2.54
N SER A 108 -19.59 11.16 3.40
CA SER A 108 -19.73 11.32 4.84
C SER A 108 -18.66 12.26 5.42
N ALA A 109 -17.42 12.21 4.91
CA ALA A 109 -16.38 13.16 5.26
C ALA A 109 -16.78 14.60 4.88
N SER A 110 -17.28 14.79 3.68
CA SER A 110 -17.78 16.10 3.19
C SER A 110 -18.93 16.63 4.07
N MET A 111 -19.88 15.79 4.42
CA MET A 111 -21.04 16.17 5.25
C MET A 111 -20.67 16.63 6.65
N CYS A 112 -19.67 16.03 7.29
CA CYS A 112 -19.22 16.43 8.63
C CYS A 112 -18.02 17.40 8.61
N GLY A 113 -17.52 17.81 7.43
CA GLY A 113 -16.38 18.71 7.27
C GLY A 113 -15.04 18.06 7.58
N ALA A 114 -14.96 16.73 7.65
CA ALA A 114 -13.73 16.01 7.88
C ALA A 114 -12.78 16.08 6.66
N ARG A 115 -11.49 15.93 6.92
CA ARG A 115 -10.49 15.64 5.88
C ARG A 115 -10.57 14.16 5.53
N ILE A 116 -10.20 13.80 4.30
CA ILE A 116 -10.11 12.38 3.92
C ILE A 116 -8.75 12.07 3.31
N VAL A 117 -8.12 10.99 3.78
CA VAL A 117 -6.94 10.37 3.17
C VAL A 117 -7.41 9.12 2.44
N TYR A 118 -7.18 9.06 1.13
CA TYR A 118 -7.52 7.92 0.29
C TYR A 118 -6.25 7.27 -0.27
N LEU A 119 -6.09 5.98 -0.03
CA LEU A 119 -4.97 5.21 -0.56
C LEU A 119 -5.32 4.72 -1.97
N SER A 120 -4.58 5.21 -2.96
CA SER A 120 -4.68 4.80 -4.35
C SER A 120 -3.45 3.99 -4.78
N THR A 121 -3.25 3.82 -6.07
CA THR A 121 -2.25 2.91 -6.64
C THR A 121 -1.63 3.48 -7.91
N ASP A 122 -0.44 3.01 -8.26
CA ASP A 122 0.20 3.17 -9.57
C ASP A 122 -0.63 2.56 -10.72
N TYR A 123 -1.51 1.59 -10.46
CA TYR A 123 -2.37 0.93 -11.44
C TYR A 123 -3.43 1.84 -12.08
N VAL A 124 -3.53 3.09 -11.67
CA VAL A 124 -4.37 4.09 -12.34
C VAL A 124 -3.78 4.55 -13.69
N PHE A 125 -2.49 4.29 -13.93
CA PHE A 125 -1.78 4.62 -15.16
C PHE A 125 -1.72 3.42 -16.12
N ASP A 126 -1.27 3.67 -17.37
CA ASP A 126 -1.10 2.61 -18.39
C ASP A 126 0.11 1.71 -18.16
N GLY A 127 1.01 2.09 -17.27
CA GLY A 127 2.21 1.33 -16.94
C GLY A 127 3.28 1.30 -18.02
N GLU A 128 3.18 2.15 -19.03
CA GLU A 128 4.12 2.20 -20.16
C GLU A 128 5.24 3.23 -19.94
N GLY A 129 6.32 3.10 -20.69
CA GLY A 129 7.48 4.00 -20.64
C GLY A 129 8.38 3.77 -19.43
N GLU A 130 9.31 4.70 -19.22
CA GLU A 130 10.35 4.60 -18.17
C GLU A 130 10.38 5.80 -17.23
N ARG A 131 9.70 6.89 -17.60
CA ARG A 131 9.61 8.09 -16.77
C ARG A 131 8.78 7.80 -15.51
N PRO A 132 9.25 8.20 -14.32
CA PRO A 132 8.42 8.13 -13.13
C PRO A 132 7.14 8.97 -13.28
N TRP A 133 6.00 8.41 -12.93
CA TRP A 133 4.71 9.11 -12.90
C TRP A 133 4.75 10.26 -11.92
N GLN A 134 4.25 11.41 -12.34
CA GLN A 134 4.12 12.59 -11.48
C GLN A 134 2.76 12.56 -10.76
N PRO A 135 2.66 13.07 -9.51
CA PRO A 135 1.39 13.13 -8.78
C PRO A 135 0.28 13.86 -9.54
N ASP A 136 0.66 14.81 -10.38
CA ASP A 136 -0.25 15.64 -11.17
C ASP A 136 -0.48 15.14 -12.60
N ASP A 137 0.10 13.99 -12.98
CA ASP A 137 -0.24 13.30 -14.25
C ASP A 137 -1.71 12.88 -14.25
N ARG A 138 -2.38 13.07 -15.40
CA ARG A 138 -3.80 12.74 -15.60
C ARG A 138 -4.02 11.80 -16.80
N ASN A 139 -2.94 11.20 -17.32
CA ASN A 139 -2.99 10.23 -18.41
C ASN A 139 -3.39 8.86 -17.85
N TYR A 140 -4.60 8.78 -17.31
CA TYR A 140 -5.14 7.57 -16.72
C TYR A 140 -5.51 6.56 -17.79
N ALA A 141 -5.03 5.34 -17.67
CA ALA A 141 -5.39 4.21 -18.52
C ALA A 141 -5.21 2.88 -17.78
N PRO A 142 -6.00 2.59 -16.75
CA PRO A 142 -5.88 1.36 -15.96
C PRO A 142 -5.95 0.11 -16.84
N LEU A 143 -5.07 -0.85 -16.55
CA LEU A 143 -4.93 -2.08 -17.34
C LEU A 143 -5.85 -3.22 -16.88
N ASN A 144 -6.51 -3.07 -15.73
CA ASN A 144 -7.27 -4.12 -15.08
C ASN A 144 -8.41 -3.55 -14.21
N VAL A 145 -9.31 -4.41 -13.75
CA VAL A 145 -10.49 -4.03 -12.94
C VAL A 145 -10.08 -3.35 -11.62
N TYR A 146 -9.03 -3.85 -10.97
CA TYR A 146 -8.54 -3.24 -9.74
C TYR A 146 -8.12 -1.78 -9.97
N GLY A 147 -7.24 -1.53 -10.95
CA GLY A 147 -6.78 -0.17 -11.29
C GLY A 147 -7.93 0.76 -11.66
N GLN A 148 -8.89 0.27 -12.48
CA GLN A 148 -10.06 1.05 -12.87
C GLN A 148 -10.90 1.44 -11.65
N THR A 149 -11.20 0.48 -10.75
CA THR A 149 -12.02 0.77 -9.57
C THR A 149 -11.31 1.68 -8.56
N LYS A 150 -9.97 1.60 -8.45
CA LYS A 150 -9.18 2.53 -7.64
C LYS A 150 -9.20 3.95 -8.22
N LEU A 151 -9.11 4.10 -9.54
CA LEU A 151 -9.25 5.39 -10.22
C LEU A 151 -10.64 6.00 -10.03
N ASP A 152 -11.69 5.19 -10.10
CA ASP A 152 -13.06 5.66 -9.90
C ASP A 152 -13.29 6.05 -8.41
N GLY A 153 -12.58 5.41 -7.48
CA GLY A 153 -12.47 5.85 -6.08
C GLY A 153 -11.79 7.23 -5.94
N GLU A 154 -10.68 7.49 -6.67
CA GLU A 154 -10.05 8.83 -6.68
C GLU A 154 -11.04 9.90 -7.15
N LYS A 155 -11.79 9.63 -8.24
CA LYS A 155 -12.81 10.53 -8.76
C LYS A 155 -13.94 10.76 -7.77
N ALA A 156 -14.37 9.73 -7.04
CA ALA A 156 -15.40 9.83 -6.01
C ALA A 156 -14.95 10.74 -4.87
N VAL A 157 -13.70 10.60 -4.40
CA VAL A 157 -13.14 11.46 -3.35
C VAL A 157 -13.02 12.91 -3.82
N ALA A 158 -12.39 13.15 -4.97
CA ALA A 158 -12.17 14.49 -5.51
C ALA A 158 -13.49 15.19 -5.91
N GLY A 159 -14.54 14.42 -6.22
CA GLY A 159 -15.87 14.96 -6.50
C GLY A 159 -16.69 15.32 -5.26
N ALA A 160 -16.34 14.76 -4.08
CA ALA A 160 -17.07 14.99 -2.84
C ALA A 160 -16.54 16.16 -2.00
N THR A 161 -15.24 16.42 -2.03
CA THR A 161 -14.59 17.44 -1.19
C THR A 161 -13.25 17.88 -1.77
N ASP A 162 -12.81 19.10 -1.46
CA ASP A 162 -11.45 19.59 -1.75
C ASP A 162 -10.47 19.31 -0.60
N ARG A 163 -10.95 18.81 0.54
CA ARG A 163 -10.15 18.54 1.75
C ARG A 163 -9.63 17.10 1.77
N PHE A 164 -8.89 16.72 0.73
CA PHE A 164 -8.43 15.34 0.55
C PHE A 164 -6.91 15.22 0.35
N PHE A 165 -6.37 14.09 0.78
CA PHE A 165 -5.08 13.58 0.35
C PHE A 165 -5.35 12.27 -0.42
N ILE A 166 -5.09 12.24 -1.72
CA ILE A 166 -5.06 11.02 -2.54
C ILE A 166 -3.61 10.61 -2.66
N VAL A 167 -3.26 9.48 -2.01
CA VAL A 167 -1.89 9.01 -1.93
C VAL A 167 -1.75 7.72 -2.75
N ARG A 168 -1.06 7.78 -3.89
CA ARG A 168 -0.77 6.61 -4.72
C ARG A 168 0.49 5.93 -4.21
N ILE A 169 0.38 4.62 -4.02
CA ILE A 169 1.41 3.74 -3.48
C ILE A 169 1.59 2.54 -4.40
N ALA A 170 2.70 1.82 -4.26
CA ALA A 170 3.00 0.60 -5.00
C ALA A 170 3.64 -0.44 -4.09
N TRP A 171 3.46 -1.74 -4.39
CA TRP A 171 4.18 -2.87 -3.80
C TRP A 171 4.18 -2.88 -2.26
N VAL A 172 2.99 -2.79 -1.69
CA VAL A 172 2.79 -2.59 -0.24
C VAL A 172 3.16 -3.85 0.55
N PHE A 173 3.93 -3.66 1.61
CA PHE A 173 4.19 -4.67 2.61
C PHE A 173 4.10 -4.10 4.03
N GLY A 174 3.70 -4.94 4.97
CA GLY A 174 3.53 -4.59 6.37
C GLY A 174 3.39 -5.83 7.24
N ARG A 175 3.39 -5.61 8.54
CA ARG A 175 3.39 -6.70 9.54
C ARG A 175 2.09 -7.50 9.53
N ASN A 176 0.97 -6.84 9.37
CA ASN A 176 -0.35 -7.47 9.39
C ASN A 176 -0.78 -7.92 7.98
N GLY A 177 -1.10 -9.20 7.81
CA GLY A 177 -1.61 -9.74 6.57
C GLY A 177 -0.56 -10.34 5.62
N LYS A 178 -0.97 -10.56 4.36
CA LYS A 178 -0.16 -11.20 3.32
C LYS A 178 0.53 -10.15 2.45
N ASN A 179 1.76 -10.42 2.04
CA ASN A 179 2.52 -9.59 1.11
C ASN A 179 3.55 -10.42 0.33
N PHE A 180 4.19 -9.77 -0.64
CA PHE A 180 5.19 -10.41 -1.50
C PHE A 180 6.36 -11.01 -0.70
N ILE A 181 6.87 -10.31 0.32
CA ILE A 181 8.01 -10.78 1.12
C ILE A 181 7.68 -12.10 1.81
N ARG A 182 6.54 -12.15 2.52
CA ARG A 182 6.09 -13.39 3.19
C ARG A 182 5.83 -14.52 2.20
N THR A 183 5.33 -14.18 1.01
CA THR A 183 5.12 -15.16 -0.06
C THR A 183 6.45 -15.73 -0.53
N MET A 184 7.44 -14.86 -0.82
CA MET A 184 8.77 -15.32 -1.26
C MET A 184 9.45 -16.17 -0.21
N LEU A 185 9.47 -15.76 1.04
CA LEU A 185 10.04 -16.55 2.14
C LEU A 185 9.37 -17.92 2.26
N ASN A 186 8.03 -17.97 2.21
CA ASN A 186 7.31 -19.25 2.31
C ASN A 186 7.55 -20.18 1.12
N VAL A 187 7.61 -19.64 -0.10
CA VAL A 187 7.86 -20.43 -1.30
C VAL A 187 9.33 -20.85 -1.35
N GLY A 188 10.26 -19.98 -0.99
CA GLY A 188 11.71 -20.25 -0.98
C GLY A 188 12.10 -21.41 -0.07
N LYS A 189 11.40 -21.63 1.04
CA LYS A 189 11.66 -22.79 1.94
C LYS A 189 11.44 -24.15 1.26
N ASN A 190 10.67 -24.22 0.19
CA ASN A 190 10.18 -25.48 -0.39
C ASN A 190 10.64 -25.71 -1.85
N HIS A 191 11.50 -24.82 -2.36
CA HIS A 191 11.95 -24.88 -3.75
C HIS A 191 13.43 -24.55 -3.87
N ASP A 192 14.15 -25.24 -4.74
CA ASP A 192 15.54 -24.97 -5.04
C ASP A 192 15.71 -23.90 -6.15
N GLU A 193 14.61 -23.59 -6.85
CA GLU A 193 14.58 -22.62 -7.94
C GLU A 193 13.26 -21.86 -7.98
N LEU A 194 13.32 -20.52 -8.13
CA LEU A 194 12.14 -19.66 -8.28
C LEU A 194 12.30 -18.73 -9.49
N LYS A 195 11.25 -18.64 -10.31
CA LYS A 195 11.12 -17.66 -11.39
C LYS A 195 10.47 -16.39 -10.86
N VAL A 196 11.09 -15.25 -11.07
CA VAL A 196 10.58 -13.95 -10.62
C VAL A 196 10.63 -12.93 -11.76
N VAL A 197 9.56 -12.15 -11.89
CA VAL A 197 9.39 -11.14 -12.94
C VAL A 197 10.44 -10.04 -12.80
N ASN A 198 11.12 -9.70 -13.92
CA ASN A 198 12.22 -8.73 -13.97
C ASN A 198 11.96 -7.52 -14.87
N ASP A 199 10.80 -7.42 -15.48
CA ASP A 199 10.41 -6.34 -16.40
C ASP A 199 9.31 -5.40 -15.85
N GLN A 200 8.90 -5.58 -14.61
CA GLN A 200 8.02 -4.66 -13.88
C GLN A 200 8.87 -3.88 -12.86
N ILE A 201 8.92 -2.55 -13.00
CA ILE A 201 9.88 -1.71 -12.30
C ILE A 201 9.19 -0.67 -11.41
N GLY A 202 9.59 -0.60 -10.15
CA GLY A 202 9.04 0.32 -9.14
C GLY A 202 9.88 0.38 -7.88
N THR A 203 9.25 0.75 -6.77
CA THR A 203 9.81 0.63 -5.41
C THR A 203 8.72 0.18 -4.43
N PRO A 204 9.05 -0.67 -3.43
CA PRO A 204 8.09 -1.12 -2.45
C PRO A 204 7.72 -0.04 -1.44
N THR A 205 6.62 -0.26 -0.71
CA THR A 205 6.10 0.64 0.31
C THR A 205 5.89 -0.10 1.63
N TYR A 206 6.67 0.24 2.65
CA TYR A 206 6.49 -0.28 4.01
C TYR A 206 5.40 0.50 4.73
N THR A 207 4.36 -0.17 5.20
CA THR A 207 3.20 0.46 5.83
C THR A 207 3.53 1.22 7.12
N LEU A 208 4.56 0.79 7.85
CA LEU A 208 5.03 1.50 9.04
C LEU A 208 5.58 2.89 8.70
N ASP A 209 6.40 2.99 7.65
CA ASP A 209 6.93 4.28 7.19
C ASP A 209 5.82 5.16 6.60
N LEU A 210 4.92 4.54 5.83
CA LEU A 210 3.80 5.25 5.23
C LEU A 210 2.84 5.78 6.30
N SER A 211 2.56 5.02 7.37
CA SER A 211 1.66 5.47 8.44
C SER A 211 2.15 6.76 9.09
N THR A 212 3.46 6.87 9.33
CA THR A 212 4.09 8.10 9.85
C THR A 212 3.86 9.28 8.92
N LEU A 213 4.07 9.11 7.61
CA LEU A 213 3.82 10.15 6.61
C LEU A 213 2.33 10.56 6.56
N LEU A 214 1.41 9.58 6.59
CA LEU A 214 -0.02 9.88 6.55
C LEU A 214 -0.46 10.69 7.78
N VAL A 215 0.10 10.40 8.96
CA VAL A 215 -0.20 11.18 10.17
C VAL A 215 0.44 12.56 10.11
N ASP A 216 1.64 12.73 9.52
CA ASP A 216 2.18 14.07 9.22
C ASP A 216 1.27 14.86 8.26
N MET A 217 0.71 14.19 7.23
CA MET A 217 -0.19 14.84 6.25
C MET A 217 -1.47 15.36 6.90
N ILE A 218 -2.13 14.56 7.74
CA ILE A 218 -3.40 14.96 8.35
C ILE A 218 -3.27 16.12 9.37
N GLU A 219 -2.06 16.46 9.80
CA GLU A 219 -1.78 17.64 10.63
C GLU A 219 -1.76 18.94 9.81
N THR A 220 -1.88 18.86 8.48
CA THR A 220 -1.76 19.98 7.55
C THR A 220 -3.03 20.18 6.71
N GLU A 221 -3.04 21.24 5.91
CA GLU A 221 -4.04 21.50 4.88
C GLU A 221 -3.43 21.49 3.46
N LYS A 222 -2.31 20.77 3.28
CA LYS A 222 -1.60 20.63 2.00
C LYS A 222 -2.29 19.55 1.14
N PHE A 223 -3.58 19.76 0.87
CA PHE A 223 -4.43 18.82 0.14
C PHE A 223 -3.96 18.55 -1.28
N GLY A 224 -4.41 17.43 -1.86
CA GLY A 224 -4.16 17.07 -3.24
C GLY A 224 -3.64 15.66 -3.45
N TYR A 225 -3.07 15.44 -4.63
CA TYR A 225 -2.53 14.14 -5.06
C TYR A 225 -1.05 14.05 -4.68
N TYR A 226 -0.65 12.88 -4.14
CA TYR A 226 0.71 12.56 -3.75
C TYR A 226 1.09 11.15 -4.19
N HIS A 227 2.37 10.92 -4.38
CA HIS A 227 2.96 9.60 -4.51
C HIS A 227 3.83 9.31 -3.30
N ALA A 228 3.72 8.10 -2.74
CA ALA A 228 4.47 7.70 -1.56
C ALA A 228 4.87 6.23 -1.63
N THR A 229 6.15 5.98 -1.92
CA THR A 229 6.81 4.69 -1.77
C THR A 229 8.09 4.89 -0.98
N ASN A 230 8.71 3.84 -0.46
CA ASN A 230 10.06 3.96 0.08
C ASN A 230 11.01 4.48 -1.00
N ALA A 231 12.02 5.24 -0.59
CA ALA A 231 12.97 5.84 -1.50
C ALA A 231 13.78 4.76 -2.24
N GLU A 232 14.23 5.11 -3.44
CA GLU A 232 15.22 4.36 -4.19
C GLU A 232 16.56 4.42 -3.46
N LEU A 233 17.40 3.41 -3.64
CA LEU A 233 18.82 3.56 -3.30
C LEU A 233 19.45 4.59 -4.24
N PRO A 234 20.42 5.39 -3.75
CA PRO A 234 21.16 6.31 -4.61
C PRO A 234 21.77 5.58 -5.80
N ASP A 235 21.71 6.20 -6.97
CA ASP A 235 22.34 5.63 -8.15
C ASP A 235 23.87 5.59 -7.99
N GLU A 236 24.44 4.40 -8.25
CA GLU A 236 25.88 4.17 -8.25
C GLU A 236 26.35 3.78 -9.66
N GLU A 237 27.63 3.99 -9.94
CA GLU A 237 28.23 3.57 -11.21
C GLU A 237 28.11 2.04 -11.37
N GLY A 238 27.52 1.62 -12.49
CA GLY A 238 27.21 0.20 -12.72
C GLY A 238 25.84 -0.25 -12.23
N GLY A 239 25.08 0.60 -11.53
CA GLY A 239 23.69 0.34 -11.12
C GLY A 239 23.51 -0.67 -9.98
N TYR A 240 24.60 -0.97 -9.24
CA TYR A 240 24.59 -1.88 -8.08
C TYR A 240 25.47 -1.36 -6.95
N THR A 241 25.07 -1.59 -5.71
CA THR A 241 25.92 -1.34 -4.54
C THR A 241 27.08 -2.33 -4.47
N ALA A 242 28.05 -2.08 -3.61
CA ALA A 242 29.20 -2.99 -3.38
C ALA A 242 28.75 -4.41 -2.96
N GLU A 243 27.60 -4.55 -2.30
CA GLU A 243 27.04 -5.84 -1.88
C GLU A 243 26.14 -6.47 -2.97
N GLY A 244 26.05 -5.87 -4.16
CA GLY A 244 25.30 -6.40 -5.31
C GLY A 244 23.78 -6.16 -5.25
N THR A 245 23.32 -5.19 -4.45
CA THR A 245 21.92 -4.73 -4.46
C THR A 245 21.73 -3.70 -5.55
N ARG A 246 20.69 -3.82 -6.40
CA ARG A 246 20.39 -2.86 -7.46
C ARG A 246 20.05 -1.49 -6.88
N THR A 247 20.59 -0.45 -7.49
CA THR A 247 20.32 0.96 -7.16
C THR A 247 19.19 1.52 -8.02
N GLY A 248 18.66 2.71 -7.68
CA GLY A 248 17.52 3.31 -8.36
C GLY A 248 16.23 2.52 -8.16
N TYR A 249 15.35 2.56 -9.17
CA TYR A 249 14.15 1.73 -9.21
C TYR A 249 14.50 0.27 -9.50
N ILE A 250 13.76 -0.67 -8.91
CA ILE A 250 14.05 -2.10 -8.93
C ILE A 250 12.93 -2.91 -9.57
N SER A 251 13.24 -4.14 -9.97
CA SER A 251 12.25 -5.14 -10.39
C SER A 251 11.78 -5.99 -9.21
N TRP A 252 10.72 -6.78 -9.42
CA TRP A 252 10.33 -7.81 -8.45
C TRP A 252 11.44 -8.85 -8.23
N TYR A 253 12.21 -9.15 -9.30
CA TYR A 253 13.38 -10.02 -9.20
C TYR A 253 14.46 -9.44 -8.28
N ASP A 254 14.81 -8.16 -8.46
CA ASP A 254 15.78 -7.48 -7.59
C ASP A 254 15.29 -7.44 -6.14
N PHE A 255 14.00 -7.19 -5.93
CA PHE A 255 13.40 -7.20 -4.59
C PHE A 255 13.46 -8.59 -3.96
N ALA A 256 13.11 -9.65 -4.69
CA ALA A 256 13.22 -11.03 -4.21
C ALA A 256 14.67 -11.41 -3.87
N LYS A 257 15.62 -11.03 -4.71
CA LYS A 257 17.05 -11.25 -4.46
C LYS A 257 17.49 -10.63 -3.14
N GLU A 258 17.11 -9.38 -2.88
CA GLU A 258 17.47 -8.70 -1.64
C GLU A 258 16.73 -9.28 -0.41
N ILE A 259 15.48 -9.72 -0.56
CA ILE A 259 14.74 -10.42 0.51
C ILE A 259 15.53 -11.65 0.97
N PHE A 260 15.92 -12.50 0.04
CA PHE A 260 16.64 -13.73 0.36
C PHE A 260 18.04 -13.46 0.90
N ARG A 261 18.77 -12.51 0.32
CA ARG A 261 20.08 -12.09 0.82
C ARG A 261 20.01 -11.63 2.29
N GLN A 262 19.03 -10.79 2.64
CA GLN A 262 18.88 -10.32 4.02
C GLN A 262 18.39 -11.43 4.97
N ALA A 263 17.51 -12.31 4.53
CA ALA A 263 17.08 -13.46 5.33
C ALA A 263 18.24 -14.41 5.64
N ALA A 264 19.10 -14.69 4.65
CA ALA A 264 20.31 -15.49 4.86
C ALA A 264 21.24 -14.85 5.90
N LEU A 265 21.44 -13.52 5.84
CA LEU A 265 22.25 -12.78 6.84
C LEU A 265 21.62 -12.77 8.23
N LEU A 266 20.32 -12.96 8.35
CA LEU A 266 19.63 -13.10 9.63
C LEU A 266 19.67 -14.52 10.22
N GLY A 267 20.38 -15.45 9.57
CA GLY A 267 20.58 -16.80 10.06
C GLY A 267 19.74 -17.88 9.39
N HIS A 268 19.20 -17.59 8.20
CA HIS A 268 18.37 -18.49 7.39
C HIS A 268 19.12 -18.92 6.12
N PRO A 269 20.13 -19.84 6.24
CA PRO A 269 20.98 -20.23 5.11
C PRO A 269 20.21 -20.93 3.97
N GLU A 270 19.01 -21.44 4.22
CA GLU A 270 18.13 -22.00 3.20
C GLU A 270 17.76 -21.00 2.07
N TYR A 271 18.02 -19.72 2.28
CA TYR A 271 17.78 -18.66 1.29
C TYR A 271 19.04 -18.13 0.60
N ASP A 272 20.22 -18.68 0.90
CA ASP A 272 21.44 -18.26 0.21
C ASP A 272 21.49 -18.77 -1.25
N GLU A 273 22.40 -18.21 -2.06
CA GLU A 273 22.51 -18.52 -3.49
C GLU A 273 22.95 -19.96 -3.79
N ASP A 274 23.50 -20.67 -2.80
CA ASP A 274 23.90 -22.08 -2.91
C ASP A 274 22.70 -23.02 -2.76
N HIS A 275 21.64 -22.59 -2.05
CA HIS A 275 20.44 -23.37 -1.78
C HIS A 275 19.25 -22.97 -2.64
N LEU A 276 19.09 -21.69 -2.95
CA LEU A 276 17.93 -21.17 -3.68
C LEU A 276 18.36 -20.32 -4.87
N LYS A 277 18.12 -20.84 -6.08
CA LYS A 277 18.41 -20.14 -7.33
C LYS A 277 17.23 -19.29 -7.77
N LEU A 278 17.46 -17.98 -7.99
CA LEU A 278 16.50 -17.08 -8.60
C LEU A 278 16.74 -16.97 -10.12
N ILE A 279 15.65 -17.09 -10.88
CA ILE A 279 15.67 -16.95 -12.34
C ILE A 279 14.84 -15.71 -12.73
N PRO A 280 15.46 -14.67 -13.32
CA PRO A 280 14.72 -13.55 -13.86
C PRO A 280 13.94 -14.01 -15.11
N VAL A 281 12.65 -13.65 -15.17
CA VAL A 281 11.79 -13.93 -16.31
C VAL A 281 11.02 -12.66 -16.70
N THR A 282 10.56 -12.58 -17.93
CA THR A 282 9.63 -11.54 -18.36
C THR A 282 8.22 -11.83 -17.84
N THR A 283 7.35 -10.83 -17.86
CA THR A 283 5.94 -10.98 -17.53
C THR A 283 5.27 -12.02 -18.45
N GLU A 284 5.65 -12.05 -19.73
CA GLU A 284 5.15 -13.02 -20.72
C GLU A 284 5.60 -14.44 -20.38
N GLU A 285 6.87 -14.64 -20.07
CA GLU A 285 7.43 -15.95 -19.68
C GLU A 285 6.87 -16.46 -18.35
N TYR A 286 6.50 -15.55 -17.44
CA TYR A 286 5.86 -15.91 -16.18
C TYR A 286 4.45 -16.46 -16.38
N GLY A 287 3.64 -15.83 -17.21
CA GLY A 287 2.41 -16.34 -17.82
C GLY A 287 1.23 -16.72 -16.91
N VAL A 288 1.34 -16.56 -15.57
CA VAL A 288 0.32 -17.06 -14.62
C VAL A 288 -0.62 -15.98 -14.06
N SER A 289 -0.39 -14.71 -14.38
CA SER A 289 -1.21 -13.61 -13.87
C SER A 289 -2.47 -13.44 -14.73
N LYS A 290 -3.65 -13.39 -14.11
CA LYS A 290 -4.91 -13.06 -14.80
C LYS A 290 -4.98 -11.58 -15.14
N ALA A 291 -4.66 -10.72 -14.17
CA ALA A 291 -4.66 -9.29 -14.35
C ALA A 291 -3.38 -8.83 -15.06
N ARG A 292 -3.53 -7.98 -16.06
CA ARG A 292 -2.40 -7.29 -16.68
C ARG A 292 -1.79 -6.31 -15.67
N ARG A 293 -0.48 -6.39 -15.45
CA ARG A 293 0.25 -5.52 -14.52
C ARG A 293 1.07 -4.48 -15.26
N PRO A 294 1.25 -3.27 -14.68
CA PRO A 294 2.08 -2.24 -15.28
C PRO A 294 3.56 -2.65 -15.29
N PHE A 295 4.25 -2.38 -16.40
CA PHE A 295 5.72 -2.48 -16.48
C PHE A 295 6.39 -1.32 -15.73
N ASN A 296 5.76 -0.14 -15.77
CA ASN A 296 6.24 1.07 -15.13
C ASN A 296 5.38 1.43 -13.91
N SER A 297 5.84 1.02 -12.73
CA SER A 297 5.29 1.38 -11.41
C SER A 297 6.16 2.44 -10.70
N ARG A 298 7.01 3.17 -11.43
CA ARG A 298 7.85 4.22 -10.87
C ARG A 298 6.98 5.41 -10.50
N LEU A 299 7.03 5.83 -9.24
CA LEU A 299 6.28 6.97 -8.72
C LEU A 299 7.25 8.08 -8.29
N ASP A 300 7.15 9.27 -8.86
CA ASP A 300 7.91 10.45 -8.41
C ASP A 300 7.37 10.95 -7.06
N LYS A 301 8.26 11.14 -6.10
CA LYS A 301 7.96 11.57 -4.73
C LYS A 301 8.40 12.99 -4.41
N SER A 302 8.92 13.73 -5.41
CA SER A 302 9.47 15.08 -5.22
C SER A 302 8.47 16.06 -4.63
N LYS A 303 7.17 15.88 -4.90
CA LYS A 303 6.09 16.71 -4.33
C LYS A 303 6.01 16.61 -2.80
N LEU A 304 6.37 15.47 -2.19
CA LEU A 304 6.43 15.36 -0.74
C LEU A 304 7.39 16.39 -0.16
N THR A 305 8.62 16.41 -0.65
CA THR A 305 9.65 17.38 -0.22
C THR A 305 9.26 18.81 -0.55
N ALA A 306 8.74 19.07 -1.75
CA ALA A 306 8.28 20.39 -2.16
C ALA A 306 7.17 20.94 -1.27
N CYS A 307 6.34 20.06 -0.70
CA CYS A 307 5.31 20.41 0.28
C CYS A 307 5.83 20.36 1.73
N GLY A 308 7.12 20.10 1.96
CA GLY A 308 7.72 20.06 3.30
C GLY A 308 7.37 18.81 4.11
N PHE A 309 6.96 17.72 3.43
CA PHE A 309 6.88 16.40 4.03
C PHE A 309 8.24 15.69 3.92
N ARG A 310 8.53 14.78 4.84
CA ARG A 310 9.68 13.89 4.70
C ARG A 310 9.43 12.82 3.64
N THR A 311 10.46 12.40 2.96
CA THR A 311 10.44 11.16 2.17
C THR A 311 10.51 9.95 3.09
N LEU A 312 9.96 8.81 2.65
CA LEU A 312 10.15 7.56 3.37
C LEU A 312 11.63 7.13 3.25
N PRO A 313 12.14 6.38 4.26
CA PRO A 313 13.48 5.75 4.17
C PRO A 313 13.64 4.93 2.89
N ASP A 314 14.87 4.56 2.53
CA ASP A 314 15.07 3.69 1.38
C ASP A 314 14.45 2.30 1.61
N TRP A 315 14.11 1.63 0.51
CA TRP A 315 13.38 0.37 0.53
C TRP A 315 14.20 -0.79 1.15
N ARG A 316 15.53 -0.74 1.06
CA ARG A 316 16.43 -1.77 1.60
C ARG A 316 16.47 -1.71 3.13
N ASP A 317 16.52 -0.50 3.69
CA ASP A 317 16.38 -0.28 5.14
C ASP A 317 15.00 -0.73 5.63
N ALA A 318 13.94 -0.33 4.93
CA ALA A 318 12.57 -0.71 5.24
C ALA A 318 12.38 -2.25 5.25
N LEU A 319 12.94 -2.94 4.26
CA LEU A 319 12.97 -4.41 4.20
C LEU A 319 13.70 -5.00 5.42
N GLY A 320 14.88 -4.46 5.75
CA GLY A 320 15.67 -4.95 6.88
C GLY A 320 14.97 -4.79 8.22
N ARG A 321 14.24 -3.70 8.44
CA ARG A 321 13.40 -3.51 9.62
C ARG A 321 12.25 -4.50 9.64
N PHE A 322 11.55 -4.67 8.51
CA PHE A 322 10.44 -5.60 8.39
C PHE A 322 10.84 -7.05 8.67
N LEU A 323 11.98 -7.53 8.11
CA LEU A 323 12.44 -8.90 8.31
C LEU A 323 12.82 -9.20 9.77
N LYS A 324 13.27 -8.21 10.55
CA LYS A 324 13.54 -8.35 11.98
C LYS A 324 12.27 -8.39 12.83
N ASP A 325 11.16 -7.85 12.32
CA ASP A 325 9.89 -7.76 13.03
C ASP A 325 8.96 -8.95 12.77
N ILE A 326 9.35 -9.86 11.88
CA ILE A 326 8.55 -11.05 11.55
C ILE A 326 9.31 -12.32 11.88
N GLU A 327 8.60 -13.42 12.06
CA GLU A 327 9.16 -14.76 12.04
C GLU A 327 9.42 -15.17 10.59
N ILE A 328 10.66 -15.55 10.27
CA ILE A 328 11.12 -16.01 8.95
C ILE A 328 11.05 -17.53 8.87
#